data_370f76ff6d65eb3db855c68ac8fe1128
#
_entry.id   370f76ff6d65eb3db855c68ac8fe1128
#
_cell.length_a   1.000
_cell.length_b   1.000
_cell.length_c   1.000
_cell.angle_alpha   90.00
_cell.angle_beta   90.00
_cell.angle_gamma   90.00
#
_symmetry.space_group_name_H-M   'P 1'
#
loop_
_entity.id
_entity.type
_entity.pdbx_description
1 polymer ?
#
loop_
_entity_poly.entity_id
_entity_poly.type
_entity_poly.pdbx_seq_one_letter_code
_entity_poly.pdbx_strand_id
1 'polypeptide(L)'
;MNYRLLKELCAIPGTAGDEGAVRDFVVEYLADNAPRFAATPEVFSGPGFQDMVIAVFGKPRTAVFAHLDTVGYTVAHEKTLFKVGNPKAETGAQLVGEDEEGPISCRLVVNPKKKGGQETLSYDFDRQI
;
A
#
# COMPACT_ATOMS: atom_id res chain seq x y z
N MET A 1 -17.91 -12.79 4.70
CA MET A 1 -16.72 -11.96 4.43
C MET A 1 -17.06 -10.50 4.73
N ASN A 2 -16.21 -9.78 5.45
CA ASN A 2 -16.44 -8.36 5.76
C ASN A 2 -15.93 -7.48 4.61
N TYR A 3 -16.77 -7.26 3.61
CA TYR A 3 -16.42 -6.44 2.43
C TYR A 3 -16.12 -4.98 2.77
N ARG A 4 -16.66 -4.46 3.87
CA ARG A 4 -16.38 -3.10 4.32
C ARG A 4 -14.92 -2.98 4.75
N LEU A 5 -14.45 -3.85 5.64
CA LEU A 5 -13.06 -3.88 6.10
C LEU A 5 -12.09 -4.09 4.94
N LEU A 6 -12.43 -4.97 3.99
CA LEU A 6 -11.60 -5.18 2.80
C LEU A 6 -11.47 -3.91 1.96
N LYS A 7 -12.56 -3.17 1.75
CA LYS A 7 -12.52 -1.89 1.03
C LYS A 7 -11.69 -0.82 1.76
N GLU A 8 -11.83 -0.74 3.08
CA GLU A 8 -11.06 0.17 3.92
C GLU A 8 -9.56 -0.13 3.79
N LEU A 9 -9.14 -1.39 3.95
CA LEU A 9 -7.75 -1.82 3.76
C LEU A 9 -7.20 -1.52 2.37
N CYS A 10 -7.96 -1.82 1.32
CA CYS A 10 -7.54 -1.60 -0.06
C CYS A 10 -7.49 -0.11 -0.46
N ALA A 11 -8.08 0.78 0.32
CA ALA A 11 -8.06 2.22 0.08
C ALA A 11 -6.86 2.93 0.72
N ILE A 12 -6.14 2.23 1.63
CA ILE A 12 -4.96 2.80 2.29
C ILE A 12 -3.76 2.67 1.36
N PRO A 13 -3.04 3.76 1.05
CA PRO A 13 -1.76 3.68 0.36
C PRO A 13 -0.75 2.86 1.17
N GLY A 14 -0.02 1.97 0.53
CA GLY A 14 0.95 1.11 1.21
C GLY A 14 1.73 0.30 0.20
N THR A 15 2.55 0.96 -0.61
CA THR A 15 3.46 0.27 -1.54
C THR A 15 4.60 -0.39 -0.76
N ALA A 16 5.23 -1.40 -1.35
CA ALA A 16 6.34 -2.10 -0.71
C ALA A 16 7.45 -1.12 -0.30
N GLY A 17 7.76 -1.10 1.00
CA GLY A 17 8.69 -0.16 1.64
C GLY A 17 8.04 1.09 2.24
N ASP A 18 6.71 1.22 2.12
CA ASP A 18 5.90 2.32 2.67
C ASP A 18 4.54 1.79 3.18
N GLU A 19 4.60 0.75 4.01
CA GLU A 19 3.42 0.07 4.55
C GLU A 19 2.93 0.68 5.87
N GLY A 20 3.56 1.75 6.34
CA GLY A 20 3.31 2.35 7.66
C GLY A 20 1.85 2.66 7.93
N ALA A 21 1.14 3.25 6.96
CA ALA A 21 -0.28 3.58 7.11
C ALA A 21 -1.17 2.32 7.24
N VAL A 22 -0.85 1.27 6.50
CA VAL A 22 -1.59 -0.01 6.60
C VAL A 22 -1.29 -0.70 7.93
N ARG A 23 -0.03 -0.69 8.37
CA ARG A 23 0.38 -1.18 9.69
C ARG A 23 -0.41 -0.48 10.80
N ASP A 24 -0.45 0.84 10.79
CA ASP A 24 -1.12 1.63 11.83
C ASP A 24 -2.62 1.34 11.87
N PHE A 25 -3.27 1.26 10.71
CA PHE A 25 -4.66 0.84 10.61
C PHE A 25 -4.90 -0.55 11.22
N VAL A 26 -4.03 -1.52 10.95
CA VAL A 26 -4.16 -2.88 11.51
C VAL A 26 -4.00 -2.87 13.02
N VAL A 27 -3.03 -2.13 13.55
CA VAL A 27 -2.79 -2.00 15.00
C VAL A 27 -4.01 -1.36 15.68
N GLU A 28 -4.53 -0.27 15.13
CA GLU A 28 -5.73 0.41 15.64
C GLU A 28 -6.97 -0.51 15.58
N TYR A 29 -7.18 -1.19 14.46
CA TYR A 29 -8.27 -2.14 14.31
C TYR A 29 -8.21 -3.27 15.36
N LEU A 30 -7.03 -3.81 15.65
CA LEU A 30 -6.84 -4.83 16.68
C LEU A 30 -7.18 -4.29 18.08
N ALA A 31 -6.76 -3.07 18.39
CA ALA A 31 -7.06 -2.42 19.67
C ALA A 31 -8.57 -2.18 19.85
N ASP A 32 -9.23 -1.61 18.85
CA ASP A 32 -10.67 -1.28 18.88
C ASP A 32 -11.55 -2.52 18.98
N ASN A 33 -11.11 -3.63 18.39
CA ASN A 33 -11.86 -4.88 18.40
C ASN A 33 -11.40 -5.87 19.47
N ALA A 34 -10.43 -5.52 20.31
CA ALA A 34 -9.91 -6.39 21.36
C ALA A 34 -11.00 -7.02 22.24
N PRO A 35 -12.07 -6.29 22.67
CA PRO A 35 -13.15 -6.86 23.46
C PRO A 35 -14.01 -7.91 22.74
N ARG A 36 -13.90 -8.00 21.42
CA ARG A 36 -14.68 -8.94 20.60
C ARG A 36 -13.93 -10.25 20.31
N PHE A 37 -12.64 -10.29 20.61
CA PHE A 37 -11.84 -11.49 20.43
C PHE A 37 -11.99 -12.45 21.61
N ALA A 38 -11.87 -13.75 21.38
CA ALA A 38 -11.91 -14.77 22.43
C ALA A 38 -10.75 -14.63 23.44
N ALA A 39 -9.65 -14.02 23.01
CA ALA A 39 -8.54 -13.59 23.85
C ALA A 39 -8.01 -12.27 23.33
N THR A 40 -7.66 -11.35 24.22
CA THR A 40 -7.01 -10.09 23.85
C THR A 40 -5.66 -10.39 23.22
N PRO A 41 -5.36 -9.90 22.01
CA PRO A 41 -4.06 -10.10 21.40
C PRO A 41 -2.96 -9.32 22.10
N GLU A 42 -1.79 -9.92 22.21
CA GLU A 42 -0.54 -9.20 22.43
C GLU A 42 0.01 -8.78 21.06
N VAL A 43 0.20 -7.46 20.87
CA VAL A 43 0.58 -6.89 19.57
C VAL A 43 2.01 -6.38 19.63
N PHE A 44 2.83 -6.83 18.69
CA PHE A 44 4.21 -6.39 18.49
C PHE A 44 4.29 -5.64 17.17
N SER A 45 4.74 -4.40 17.23
CA SER A 45 4.91 -3.51 16.08
C SER A 45 5.82 -2.34 16.48
N GLY A 46 6.20 -1.50 15.52
CA GLY A 46 7.00 -0.30 15.78
C GLY A 46 8.50 -0.50 15.58
N PRO A 47 9.36 0.30 16.26
CA PRO A 47 10.80 0.27 16.05
C PRO A 47 11.38 -1.15 16.21
N GLY A 48 12.17 -1.58 15.23
CA GLY A 48 12.74 -2.93 15.18
C GLY A 48 11.89 -3.98 14.47
N PHE A 49 10.63 -3.68 14.19
CA PHE A 49 9.73 -4.54 13.41
C PHE A 49 9.50 -4.03 11.99
N GLN A 50 10.09 -2.90 11.61
CA GLN A 50 9.76 -2.17 10.39
C GLN A 50 8.23 -1.94 10.33
N ASP A 51 7.58 -2.20 9.20
CA ASP A 51 6.12 -2.09 9.09
C ASP A 51 5.37 -3.41 9.37
N MET A 52 6.04 -4.39 9.97
CA MET A 52 5.43 -5.66 10.36
C MET A 52 4.56 -5.52 11.61
N VAL A 53 3.47 -6.27 11.64
CA VAL A 53 2.61 -6.45 12.81
C VAL A 53 2.54 -7.93 13.17
N ILE A 54 2.80 -8.25 14.44
CA ILE A 54 2.60 -9.59 15.00
C ILE A 54 1.50 -9.51 16.06
N ALA A 55 0.42 -10.23 15.89
CA ALA A 55 -0.66 -10.34 16.88
C ALA A 55 -0.72 -11.77 17.42
N VAL A 56 -0.52 -11.91 18.72
CA VAL A 56 -0.48 -13.21 19.41
C VAL A 56 -1.74 -13.39 20.25
N PHE A 57 -2.54 -14.41 19.96
CA PHE A 57 -3.76 -14.72 20.69
C PHE A 57 -3.57 -15.95 21.58
N GLY A 58 -3.64 -15.77 22.89
CA GLY A 58 -3.53 -16.84 23.87
C GLY A 58 -2.20 -17.60 23.81
N LYS A 59 -2.24 -18.93 23.73
CA LYS A 59 -1.07 -19.82 23.56
C LYS A 59 -1.05 -20.35 22.13
N PRO A 60 -0.36 -19.68 21.21
CA PRO A 60 -0.44 -20.03 19.79
C PRO A 60 0.26 -21.38 19.49
N ARG A 61 -0.32 -22.15 18.59
CA ARG A 61 0.26 -23.35 17.99
C ARG A 61 0.28 -23.27 16.47
N THR A 62 -0.28 -22.22 15.93
CA THR A 62 -0.38 -21.98 14.48
C THR A 62 -0.03 -20.52 14.22
N ALA A 63 0.69 -20.27 13.15
CA ALA A 63 0.93 -18.94 12.62
C ALA A 63 0.23 -18.79 11.26
N VAL A 64 -0.37 -17.60 11.05
CA VAL A 64 -0.94 -17.19 9.76
C VAL A 64 -0.20 -15.97 9.31
N PHE A 65 0.20 -15.93 8.05
CA PHE A 65 0.94 -14.83 7.44
C PHE A 65 0.10 -14.18 6.35
N ALA A 66 0.15 -12.85 6.29
CA ALA A 66 -0.44 -12.08 5.21
C ALA A 66 0.48 -10.88 4.92
N HIS A 67 0.59 -10.45 3.66
CA HIS A 67 1.31 -9.25 3.32
C HIS A 67 0.47 -8.00 3.60
N LEU A 68 1.12 -6.88 3.91
CA LEU A 68 0.51 -5.57 4.10
C LEU A 68 0.63 -4.69 2.86
N ASP A 69 1.68 -4.93 2.05
CA ASP A 69 1.98 -4.11 0.88
C ASP A 69 0.93 -4.25 -0.23
N THR A 70 0.78 -3.18 -0.96
CA THR A 70 0.03 -3.12 -2.20
C THR A 70 0.98 -2.85 -3.38
N VAL A 71 0.52 -3.17 -4.58
CA VAL A 71 1.22 -2.76 -5.79
C VAL A 71 1.06 -1.26 -6.02
N GLY A 72 2.06 -0.64 -6.65
CA GLY A 72 1.99 0.79 -6.93
C GLY A 72 3.04 1.25 -7.93
N TYR A 73 3.42 2.50 -7.80
CA TYR A 73 4.40 3.14 -8.68
C TYR A 73 5.29 4.05 -7.84
N THR A 74 6.55 4.17 -8.21
CA THR A 74 7.45 5.19 -7.69
C THR A 74 7.79 6.18 -8.80
N VAL A 75 7.93 7.44 -8.40
CA VAL A 75 8.28 8.53 -9.31
C VAL A 75 9.78 8.54 -9.54
N ALA A 76 10.17 8.70 -10.79
CA ALA A 76 11.55 8.93 -11.20
C ALA A 76 11.66 10.27 -11.94
N HIS A 77 12.82 10.55 -12.49
CA HIS A 77 13.10 11.79 -13.22
C HIS A 77 12.15 11.96 -14.42
N GLU A 78 11.83 13.19 -14.78
CA GLU A 78 11.04 13.58 -15.96
C GLU A 78 9.66 12.92 -16.05
N LYS A 79 8.90 12.92 -14.96
CA LYS A 79 7.54 12.33 -14.89
C LYS A 79 7.50 10.83 -15.19
N THR A 80 8.62 10.14 -15.19
CA THR A 80 8.66 8.69 -15.39
C THR A 80 8.20 7.96 -14.14
N LEU A 81 7.42 6.89 -14.34
CA LEU A 81 6.98 6.00 -13.28
C LEU A 81 7.62 4.61 -13.44
N PHE A 82 8.08 4.05 -12.33
CA PHE A 82 8.46 2.65 -12.22
C PHE A 82 7.42 1.88 -11.40
N LYS A 83 7.15 0.65 -11.82
CA LYS A 83 6.27 -0.26 -11.08
C LYS A 83 6.93 -0.71 -9.78
N VAL A 84 6.17 -0.66 -8.69
CA VAL A 84 6.47 -1.34 -7.43
C VAL A 84 5.56 -2.56 -7.35
N GLY A 85 6.13 -3.75 -7.31
CA GLY A 85 5.39 -4.99 -7.53
C GLY A 85 5.00 -5.16 -9.01
N ASN A 86 3.81 -5.67 -9.26
CA ASN A 86 3.32 -5.92 -10.63
C ASN A 86 1.92 -5.33 -10.86
N PRO A 87 1.74 -3.99 -10.75
CA PRO A 87 0.46 -3.36 -11.03
C PRO A 87 0.10 -3.49 -12.52
N LYS A 88 -1.19 -3.65 -12.80
CA LYS A 88 -1.71 -3.45 -14.16
C LYS A 88 -1.55 -1.99 -14.53
N ALA A 89 -0.91 -1.72 -15.66
CA ALA A 89 -0.77 -0.39 -16.19
C ALA A 89 -1.82 -0.15 -17.28
N GLU A 90 -2.80 0.69 -16.97
CA GLU A 90 -3.86 1.09 -17.90
C GLU A 90 -3.90 2.62 -17.97
N THR A 91 -3.80 3.18 -19.16
CA THR A 91 -3.88 4.63 -19.35
C THR A 91 -5.20 5.17 -18.81
N GLY A 92 -5.12 6.24 -18.02
CA GLY A 92 -6.28 6.87 -17.38
C GLY A 92 -6.60 6.29 -15.99
N ALA A 93 -5.90 5.24 -15.53
CA ALA A 93 -6.05 4.76 -14.16
C ALA A 93 -5.73 5.89 -13.17
N GLN A 94 -6.62 6.06 -12.18
CA GLN A 94 -6.43 7.05 -11.12
C GLN A 94 -5.33 6.58 -10.18
N LEU A 95 -4.35 7.43 -9.97
CA LEU A 95 -3.29 7.24 -8.99
C LEU A 95 -3.46 8.24 -7.86
N VAL A 96 -3.18 7.79 -6.65
CA VAL A 96 -3.09 8.64 -5.46
C VAL A 96 -1.73 8.46 -4.84
N GLY A 97 -1.20 9.51 -4.26
CA GLY A 97 0.10 9.51 -3.62
C GLY A 97 0.28 10.78 -2.80
N GLU A 98 1.50 11.02 -2.39
CA GLU A 98 1.88 12.19 -1.61
C GLU A 98 3.29 12.65 -2.02
N ASP A 99 3.55 13.94 -1.94
CA ASP A 99 4.87 14.54 -2.03
C ASP A 99 5.06 15.61 -0.96
N GLU A 100 6.13 16.38 -1.03
CA GLU A 100 6.44 17.45 -0.06
C GLU A 100 5.37 18.55 0.00
N GLU A 101 4.55 18.73 -1.04
CA GLU A 101 3.46 19.68 -1.08
C GLU A 101 2.12 19.10 -0.61
N GLY A 102 2.05 17.79 -0.37
CA GLY A 102 0.89 17.08 0.16
C GLY A 102 0.26 16.05 -0.79
N PRO A 103 -1.01 15.68 -0.56
CA PRO A 103 -1.68 14.62 -1.31
C PRO A 103 -1.79 14.95 -2.80
N ILE A 104 -1.55 13.95 -3.63
CA ILE A 104 -1.63 14.03 -5.09
C ILE A 104 -2.69 13.07 -5.60
N SER A 105 -3.43 13.52 -6.61
CA SER A 105 -4.29 12.68 -7.42
C SER A 105 -4.00 12.95 -8.89
N CYS A 106 -3.51 11.96 -9.59
CA CYS A 106 -3.11 12.07 -10.98
C CYS A 106 -3.58 10.87 -11.81
N ARG A 107 -3.31 10.88 -13.10
CA ARG A 107 -3.67 9.78 -14.00
C ARG A 107 -2.44 9.12 -14.57
N LEU A 108 -2.47 7.78 -14.60
CA LEU A 108 -1.45 6.99 -15.28
C LEU A 108 -1.52 7.20 -16.79
N VAL A 109 -0.37 7.39 -17.40
CA VAL A 109 -0.19 7.43 -18.85
C VAL A 109 0.74 6.31 -19.25
N VAL A 110 0.27 5.40 -20.09
CA VAL A 110 1.06 4.33 -20.66
C VAL A 110 1.52 4.77 -22.04
N ASN A 111 2.82 4.96 -22.20
CA ASN A 111 3.43 5.35 -23.48
C ASN A 111 3.82 4.09 -24.25
N PRO A 112 3.25 3.89 -25.45
CA PRO A 112 3.50 2.68 -26.23
C PRO A 112 4.97 2.56 -26.63
N LYS A 113 5.41 1.33 -26.84
CA LYS A 113 6.76 1.02 -27.32
C LYS A 113 7.06 1.79 -28.63
N LYS A 114 8.08 2.63 -28.62
CA LYS A 114 8.70 3.09 -29.87
C LYS A 114 9.46 1.92 -30.48
N LYS A 115 9.59 1.88 -31.82
CA LYS A 115 10.24 0.81 -32.57
C LYS A 115 11.57 0.42 -31.92
N GLY A 116 11.66 -0.80 -31.34
CA GLY A 116 12.85 -1.30 -30.63
C GLY A 116 13.00 -0.89 -29.15
N GLY A 117 12.05 -0.12 -28.57
CA GLY A 117 12.08 0.33 -27.18
C GLY A 117 11.17 -0.47 -26.25
N GLN A 118 11.19 -0.11 -24.96
CA GLN A 118 10.25 -0.62 -23.95
C GLN A 118 9.08 0.36 -23.79
N GLU A 119 7.95 -0.16 -23.32
CA GLU A 119 6.84 0.63 -22.83
C GLU A 119 7.32 1.48 -21.64
N THR A 120 6.96 2.76 -21.61
CA THR A 120 7.28 3.64 -20.49
C THR A 120 6.00 4.14 -19.85
N LEU A 121 6.07 4.38 -18.55
CA LEU A 121 4.97 4.87 -17.75
C LEU A 121 5.27 6.29 -17.31
N SER A 122 4.23 7.12 -17.30
CA SER A 122 4.28 8.48 -16.80
C SER A 122 2.95 8.85 -16.14
N TYR A 123 2.88 10.02 -15.56
CA TYR A 123 1.67 10.54 -14.96
C TYR A 123 1.24 11.86 -15.61
N ASP A 124 -0.07 12.07 -15.65
CA ASP A 124 -0.69 13.33 -16.07
C ASP A 124 -1.07 14.11 -14.80
N PHE A 125 -0.27 15.17 -14.56
CA PHE A 125 -0.42 16.08 -13.45
C PHE A 125 0.12 17.45 -13.86
N ASP A 126 -0.40 18.52 -13.29
CA ASP A 126 -0.10 19.90 -13.67
C ASP A 126 1.33 20.34 -13.35
N ARG A 127 2.01 19.66 -12.44
CA ARG A 127 3.41 19.91 -12.10
C ARG A 127 4.25 18.62 -12.10
N GLN A 128 5.55 18.76 -11.97
CA GLN A 128 6.46 17.65 -11.71
C GLN A 128 6.40 17.32 -10.22
N ILE A 129 6.26 16.03 -9.95
CA ILE A 129 6.28 15.47 -8.59
C ILE A 129 7.72 15.23 -8.18
#